data_75b4f05cc549e1ee18d90b60c2b1eddc
#
_entry.id   75b4f05cc549e1ee18d90b60c2b1eddc
#
_cell.length_a   1.000
_cell.length_b   1.000
_cell.length_c   1.000
_cell.angle_alpha   90.00
_cell.angle_beta   90.00
_cell.angle_gamma   90.00
#
_symmetry.space_group_name_H-M   'P 1'
#
loop_
_entity.id
_entity.type
_entity.pdbx_description
1 polymer ?
#
loop_
_entity_poly.entity_id
_entity_poly.type
_entity_poly.pdbx_seq_one_letter_code
_entity_poly.pdbx_strand_id
1 'polypeptide(L)'
;MTSSRRLVSSGSPLEPEIGFSRAVRSGPYVCVAGTAPIAEGGGVAARGDVYGQAVRCLDIAEQALREAGASLADVVRTRVMLTDITQWREAARAHAERFAQVRPACTFIEVSRFVDQEWLVEFELDAIVPD
;
A
#
# COMPACT_ATOMS: atom_id res chain seq x y z
N MET A 1 -24.52 -19.20 7.08
CA MET A 1 -23.10 -18.93 6.83
C MET A 1 -22.83 -17.44 6.79
N THR A 2 -21.93 -16.96 7.61
CA THR A 2 -21.58 -15.55 7.60
C THR A 2 -20.66 -15.22 6.44
N SER A 3 -20.79 -14.01 5.95
CA SER A 3 -19.87 -13.51 4.92
C SER A 3 -18.46 -13.40 5.51
N SER A 4 -17.46 -13.87 4.77
CA SER A 4 -16.06 -13.71 5.14
C SER A 4 -15.47 -12.43 4.56
N ARG A 5 -16.29 -11.61 3.93
CA ARG A 5 -15.80 -10.38 3.29
C ARG A 5 -15.78 -9.23 4.29
N ARG A 6 -14.64 -8.58 4.38
CA ARG A 6 -14.44 -7.41 5.25
C ARG A 6 -13.84 -6.27 4.43
N LEU A 7 -14.41 -5.08 4.58
CA LEU A 7 -13.92 -3.87 3.94
C LEU A 7 -13.20 -3.00 4.97
N VAL A 8 -12.02 -2.49 4.60
CA VAL A 8 -11.23 -1.60 5.45
C VAL A 8 -11.19 -0.23 4.80
N SER A 9 -11.55 0.80 5.56
CA SER A 9 -11.52 2.18 5.10
C SER A 9 -10.36 2.92 5.74
N SER A 10 -9.71 3.79 4.98
CA SER A 10 -8.72 4.73 5.51
C SER A 10 -9.32 6.10 5.77
N GLY A 11 -10.62 6.27 5.51
CA GLY A 11 -11.30 7.56 5.67
C GLY A 11 -11.16 8.49 4.48
N SER A 12 -10.56 8.03 3.38
CA SER A 12 -10.42 8.84 2.18
C SER A 12 -11.80 9.13 1.57
N PRO A 13 -12.11 10.39 1.22
CA PRO A 13 -13.37 10.74 0.57
C PRO A 13 -13.50 10.10 -0.82
N LEU A 14 -12.40 9.68 -1.44
CA LEU A 14 -12.43 9.03 -2.75
C LEU A 14 -13.01 7.61 -2.67
N GLU A 15 -12.93 6.97 -1.50
CA GLU A 15 -13.42 5.60 -1.34
C GLU A 15 -14.90 5.48 -1.69
N PRO A 16 -15.81 6.22 -1.04
CA PRO A 16 -17.22 6.12 -1.41
C PRO A 16 -17.53 6.73 -2.77
N GLU A 17 -16.81 7.76 -3.18
CA GLU A 17 -17.03 8.42 -4.46
C GLU A 17 -16.73 7.50 -5.63
N ILE A 18 -15.62 6.78 -5.57
CA ILE A 18 -15.18 5.86 -6.63
C ILE A 18 -15.81 4.49 -6.46
N GLY A 19 -16.07 4.10 -5.22
CA GLY A 19 -16.62 2.78 -4.92
C GLY A 19 -15.52 1.76 -4.62
N PHE A 20 -14.50 2.15 -3.84
CA PHE A 20 -13.43 1.22 -3.45
C PHE A 20 -13.17 1.28 -1.94
N SER A 21 -12.39 0.33 -1.46
CA SER A 21 -11.94 0.25 -0.07
C SER A 21 -10.42 0.29 -0.02
N ARG A 22 -9.84 0.72 1.10
CA ARG A 22 -8.39 0.71 1.26
C ARG A 22 -7.85 -0.71 1.22
N ALA A 23 -8.58 -1.65 1.81
CA ALA A 23 -8.25 -3.07 1.73
C ALA A 23 -9.54 -3.88 1.77
N VAL A 24 -9.46 -5.08 1.24
CA VAL A 24 -10.58 -6.04 1.27
C VAL A 24 -10.02 -7.37 1.73
N ARG A 25 -10.71 -7.99 2.68
CA ARG A 25 -10.44 -9.37 3.05
C ARG A 25 -11.56 -10.26 2.58
N SER A 26 -11.24 -11.36 1.91
CA SER A 26 -12.18 -12.37 1.49
C SER A 26 -11.60 -13.74 1.87
N GLY A 27 -12.15 -14.38 2.90
CA GLY A 27 -11.57 -15.59 3.44
C GLY A 27 -10.16 -15.33 3.96
N PRO A 28 -9.15 -16.10 3.55
CA PRO A 28 -7.77 -15.86 3.97
C PRO A 28 -7.06 -14.80 3.14
N TYR A 29 -7.64 -14.35 2.04
CA TYR A 29 -7.01 -13.43 1.10
C TYR A 29 -7.28 -11.97 1.50
N VAL A 30 -6.23 -11.17 1.53
CA VAL A 30 -6.34 -9.72 1.76
C VAL A 30 -5.63 -8.99 0.63
N CYS A 31 -6.30 -8.03 0.03
CA CYS A 31 -5.62 -7.14 -0.91
C CYS A 31 -5.73 -5.70 -0.43
N VAL A 32 -4.62 -4.98 -0.55
CA VAL A 32 -4.55 -3.56 -0.21
C VAL A 32 -4.44 -2.79 -1.52
N ALA A 33 -5.35 -1.85 -1.70
CA ALA A 33 -5.42 -1.03 -2.91
C ALA A 33 -4.16 -0.17 -3.05
N GLY A 34 -3.94 0.36 -4.25
CA GLY A 34 -2.88 1.33 -4.47
C GLY A 34 -2.91 2.39 -3.40
N THR A 35 -1.84 2.48 -2.63
CA THR A 35 -1.78 3.31 -1.43
C THR A 35 -0.80 4.45 -1.65
N ALA A 36 -1.33 5.66 -1.60
CA ALA A 36 -0.60 6.90 -1.85
C ALA A 36 -0.03 7.49 -0.56
N PRO A 37 0.95 8.40 -0.68
CA PRO A 37 1.57 9.00 0.51
C PRO A 37 0.73 10.15 1.08
N ILE A 38 -0.42 9.82 1.64
CA ILE A 38 -1.31 10.79 2.25
C ILE A 38 -0.80 11.13 3.65
N ALA A 39 -0.57 12.41 3.91
CA ALA A 39 -0.12 12.86 5.22
C ALA A 39 -1.24 12.71 6.25
N GLU A 40 -0.88 12.60 7.51
CA GLU A 40 -1.86 12.67 8.59
C GLU A 40 -2.56 14.02 8.50
N GLY A 41 -3.89 14.00 8.55
CA GLY A 41 -4.69 15.21 8.41
C GLY A 41 -4.91 15.65 6.98
N GLY A 42 -4.37 14.92 6.01
CA GLY A 42 -4.55 15.18 4.58
C GLY A 42 -3.33 15.83 3.94
N GLY A 43 -3.39 16.02 2.64
CA GLY A 43 -2.26 16.54 1.87
C GLY A 43 -1.23 15.47 1.56
N VAL A 44 -0.09 15.89 1.05
CA VAL A 44 0.96 14.98 0.58
C VAL A 44 2.07 14.91 1.62
N ALA A 45 2.45 13.69 2.02
CA ALA A 45 3.56 13.48 2.93
C ALA A 45 4.88 13.58 2.18
N ALA A 46 5.92 14.06 2.87
CA ALA A 46 7.31 14.02 2.38
C ALA A 46 7.45 14.48 0.92
N ARG A 47 6.94 15.67 0.60
CA ARG A 47 6.96 16.19 -0.76
C ARG A 47 8.36 16.12 -1.37
N GLY A 48 8.45 15.60 -2.59
CA GLY A 48 9.71 15.50 -3.32
C GLY A 48 10.65 14.41 -2.84
N ASP A 49 10.27 13.62 -1.85
CA ASP A 49 11.11 12.61 -1.22
C ASP A 49 10.50 11.22 -1.42
N VAL A 50 11.03 10.46 -2.37
CA VAL A 50 10.52 9.13 -2.69
C VAL A 50 10.61 8.19 -1.48
N TYR A 51 11.73 8.20 -0.76
CA TYR A 51 11.87 7.33 0.41
C TYR A 51 10.81 7.66 1.48
N GLY A 52 10.70 8.94 1.84
CA GLY A 52 9.73 9.37 2.84
C GLY A 52 8.29 9.07 2.43
N GLN A 53 7.98 9.26 1.14
CA GLN A 53 6.65 8.90 0.63
C GLN A 53 6.41 7.40 0.69
N ALA A 54 7.42 6.60 0.34
CA ALA A 54 7.31 5.14 0.41
C ALA A 54 7.06 4.68 1.85
N VAL A 55 7.77 5.26 2.82
CA VAL A 55 7.54 4.96 4.23
C VAL A 55 6.09 5.25 4.61
N ARG A 56 5.57 6.40 4.21
CA ARG A 56 4.19 6.76 4.53
C ARG A 56 3.17 5.82 3.87
N CYS A 57 3.38 5.47 2.60
CA CYS A 57 2.54 4.50 1.91
C CYS A 57 2.49 3.18 2.70
N LEU A 58 3.65 2.71 3.14
CA LEU A 58 3.74 1.44 3.87
C LEU A 58 3.13 1.53 5.27
N ASP A 59 3.21 2.69 5.93
CA ASP A 59 2.50 2.90 7.19
C ASP A 59 1.00 2.71 7.01
N ILE A 60 0.44 3.34 5.99
CA ILE A 60 -1.00 3.26 5.70
C ILE A 60 -1.39 1.82 5.33
N ALA A 61 -0.60 1.19 4.46
CA ALA A 61 -0.87 -0.17 4.01
C ALA A 61 -0.78 -1.17 5.16
N GLU A 62 0.20 -1.02 6.04
CA GLU A 62 0.35 -1.90 7.20
C GLU A 62 -0.84 -1.76 8.15
N GLN A 63 -1.29 -0.53 8.40
CA GLN A 63 -2.46 -0.30 9.23
C GLN A 63 -3.70 -0.98 8.62
N ALA A 64 -3.87 -0.87 7.30
CA ALA A 64 -4.97 -1.53 6.61
C ALA A 64 -4.90 -3.05 6.75
N LEU A 65 -3.71 -3.63 6.62
CA LEU A 65 -3.52 -5.07 6.84
C LEU A 65 -3.96 -5.48 8.24
N ARG A 66 -3.54 -4.72 9.26
CA ARG A 66 -3.89 -5.01 10.65
C ARG A 66 -5.39 -4.96 10.87
N GLU A 67 -6.06 -3.97 10.31
CA GLU A 67 -7.52 -3.85 10.42
C GLU A 67 -8.23 -4.98 9.71
N ALA A 68 -7.59 -5.58 8.71
CA ALA A 68 -8.12 -6.76 8.03
C ALA A 68 -7.75 -8.06 8.74
N GLY A 69 -7.03 -7.99 9.85
CA GLY A 69 -6.61 -9.17 10.60
C GLY A 69 -5.37 -9.84 10.06
N ALA A 70 -4.57 -9.14 9.27
CA ALA A 70 -3.34 -9.64 8.68
C ALA A 70 -2.14 -8.88 9.25
N SER A 71 -0.95 -9.25 8.82
CA SER A 71 0.28 -8.57 9.19
C SER A 71 1.24 -8.56 8.01
N LEU A 72 2.34 -7.83 8.13
CA LEU A 72 3.37 -7.81 7.10
C LEU A 72 3.89 -9.21 6.79
N ALA A 73 3.96 -10.08 7.80
CA ALA A 73 4.43 -11.45 7.62
C ALA A 73 3.56 -12.28 6.68
N ASP A 74 2.30 -11.87 6.49
CA ASP A 74 1.36 -12.58 5.63
C ASP A 74 1.44 -12.13 4.17
N VAL A 75 2.20 -11.08 3.87
CA VAL A 75 2.25 -10.50 2.53
C VAL A 75 2.99 -11.44 1.59
N VAL A 76 2.37 -11.75 0.45
CA VAL A 76 2.93 -12.64 -0.57
C VAL A 76 3.36 -11.88 -1.83
N ARG A 77 2.82 -10.67 -2.04
CA ARG A 77 3.15 -9.87 -3.22
C ARG A 77 3.11 -8.39 -2.89
N THR A 78 4.08 -7.65 -3.42
CA THR A 78 4.05 -6.18 -3.42
C THR A 78 4.23 -5.69 -4.85
N ARG A 79 3.57 -4.57 -5.17
CA ARG A 79 3.82 -3.83 -6.40
C ARG A 79 4.19 -2.42 -6.01
N VAL A 80 5.29 -1.94 -6.57
CA VAL A 80 5.81 -0.61 -6.29
C VAL A 80 5.75 0.18 -7.59
N MET A 81 4.93 1.23 -7.61
CA MET A 81 4.74 2.05 -8.79
C MET A 81 5.40 3.40 -8.56
N LEU A 82 6.18 3.87 -9.53
CA LEU A 82 6.96 5.10 -9.42
C LEU A 82 6.74 5.95 -10.67
N THR A 83 6.70 7.27 -10.50
CA THR A 83 6.65 8.17 -11.66
C THR A 83 8.03 8.37 -12.28
N ASP A 84 9.11 8.06 -11.52
CA ASP A 84 10.48 8.12 -12.01
C ASP A 84 11.21 6.85 -11.54
N ILE A 85 11.35 5.89 -12.44
CA ILE A 85 11.94 4.59 -12.12
C ILE A 85 13.42 4.70 -11.74
N THR A 86 14.10 5.78 -12.11
CA THR A 86 15.50 5.94 -11.73
C THR A 86 15.67 6.09 -10.22
N GLN A 87 14.58 6.40 -9.51
CA GLN A 87 14.60 6.52 -8.05
C GLN A 87 14.12 5.24 -7.33
N TRP A 88 14.08 4.12 -8.04
CA TRP A 88 13.58 2.87 -7.45
C TRP A 88 14.33 2.45 -6.18
N ARG A 89 15.63 2.79 -6.07
CA ARG A 89 16.43 2.41 -4.90
C ARG A 89 15.93 3.06 -3.62
N GLU A 90 15.34 4.27 -3.69
CA GLU A 90 14.78 4.95 -2.54
C GLU A 90 13.53 4.21 -2.03
N ALA A 91 12.66 3.80 -2.95
CA ALA A 91 11.49 3.00 -2.59
C ALA A 91 11.91 1.60 -2.11
N ALA A 92 12.93 1.02 -2.73
CA ALA A 92 13.44 -0.30 -2.36
C ALA A 92 13.99 -0.30 -0.93
N ARG A 93 14.62 0.79 -0.51
CA ARG A 93 15.14 0.92 0.86
C ARG A 93 14.01 0.86 1.87
N ALA A 94 12.93 1.60 1.63
CA ALA A 94 11.75 1.57 2.51
C ALA A 94 11.11 0.17 2.52
N HIS A 95 11.03 -0.47 1.35
CA HIS A 95 10.49 -1.83 1.22
C HIS A 95 11.34 -2.82 2.01
N ALA A 96 12.65 -2.76 1.87
CA ALA A 96 13.55 -3.68 2.56
C ALA A 96 13.45 -3.56 4.07
N GLU A 97 13.27 -2.34 4.59
CA GLU A 97 13.14 -2.13 6.03
C GLU A 97 11.96 -2.87 6.63
N ARG A 98 10.91 -3.12 5.84
CA ARG A 98 9.71 -3.81 6.30
C ARG A 98 9.66 -5.28 5.91
N PHE A 99 10.25 -5.63 4.77
CA PHE A 99 10.03 -6.93 4.16
C PHE A 99 11.28 -7.81 4.05
N ALA A 100 12.43 -7.36 4.59
CA ALA A 100 13.68 -8.13 4.43
C ALA A 100 13.58 -9.57 4.93
N GLN A 101 12.76 -9.84 5.96
CA GLN A 101 12.57 -11.17 6.51
C GLN A 101 11.40 -11.92 5.88
N VAL A 102 10.43 -11.19 5.29
CA VAL A 102 9.24 -11.78 4.68
C VAL A 102 9.52 -12.19 3.23
N ARG A 103 10.17 -11.30 2.49
CA ARG A 103 10.61 -11.51 1.12
C ARG A 103 9.49 -11.90 0.16
N PRO A 104 8.45 -11.05 0.05
CA PRO A 104 7.34 -11.31 -0.88
C PRO A 104 7.82 -11.19 -2.33
N ALA A 105 7.02 -11.76 -3.24
CA ALA A 105 7.23 -11.47 -4.66
C ALA A 105 7.01 -9.97 -4.86
N CYS A 106 7.90 -9.28 -5.57
CA CYS A 106 7.89 -7.83 -5.68
C CYS A 106 8.15 -7.39 -7.12
N THR A 107 7.42 -6.37 -7.56
CA THR A 107 7.61 -5.78 -8.89
C THR A 107 7.72 -4.26 -8.75
N PHE A 108 8.71 -3.67 -9.41
CA PHE A 108 8.84 -2.22 -9.53
C PHE A 108 8.50 -1.84 -10.96
N ILE A 109 7.60 -0.88 -11.13
CA ILE A 109 7.22 -0.39 -12.46
C ILE A 109 7.12 1.13 -12.47
N GLU A 110 7.40 1.71 -13.63
CA GLU A 110 7.19 3.12 -13.83
C GLU A 110 5.78 3.35 -14.39
N VAL A 111 5.11 4.36 -13.86
CA VAL A 111 3.80 4.80 -14.36
C VAL A 111 3.92 6.26 -14.79
N SER A 112 3.07 6.70 -15.71
CA SER A 112 3.15 8.06 -16.22
C SER A 112 2.85 9.11 -15.15
N ARG A 113 1.90 8.83 -14.25
CA ARG A 113 1.55 9.72 -13.13
C ARG A 113 0.46 9.09 -12.27
N PHE A 114 0.24 9.69 -11.10
CA PHE A 114 -0.85 9.32 -10.22
C PHE A 114 -1.94 10.38 -10.25
N VAL A 115 -3.02 10.15 -9.50
CA VAL A 115 -4.13 11.10 -9.41
C VAL A 115 -3.64 12.47 -8.94
N ASP A 116 -2.72 12.49 -7.97
CA ASP A 116 -2.08 13.73 -7.51
C ASP A 116 -0.66 13.77 -8.09
N GLN A 117 -0.29 14.89 -8.72
CA GLN A 117 1.01 15.05 -9.36
C GLN A 117 2.17 14.98 -8.38
N GLU A 118 1.92 15.25 -7.10
CA GLU A 118 2.97 15.25 -6.08
C GLU A 118 3.21 13.87 -5.48
N TRP A 119 2.38 12.89 -5.81
CA TRP A 119 2.63 11.51 -5.42
C TRP A 119 3.67 10.92 -6.36
N LEU A 120 4.80 10.48 -5.79
CA LEU A 120 5.93 9.95 -6.55
C LEU A 120 5.95 8.43 -6.53
N VAL A 121 5.24 7.80 -5.60
CA VAL A 121 5.23 6.36 -5.40
C VAL A 121 3.91 5.91 -4.79
N GLU A 122 3.45 4.71 -5.19
CA GLU A 122 2.34 4.02 -4.55
C GLU A 122 2.69 2.55 -4.40
N PHE A 123 2.03 1.90 -3.44
CA PHE A 123 2.22 0.47 -3.16
C PHE A 123 0.90 -0.26 -3.22
N GLU A 124 0.91 -1.49 -3.74
CA GLU A 124 -0.17 -2.46 -3.59
C GLU A 124 0.39 -3.69 -2.88
N LEU A 125 -0.41 -4.28 -2.01
CA LEU A 125 -0.02 -5.48 -1.28
C LEU A 125 -1.11 -6.54 -1.40
N ASP A 126 -0.68 -7.80 -1.55
CA ASP A 126 -1.56 -8.97 -1.43
C ASP A 126 -1.03 -9.82 -0.30
N ALA A 127 -1.92 -10.31 0.56
CA ALA A 127 -1.57 -11.14 1.70
C ALA A 127 -2.49 -12.35 1.80
N ILE A 128 -1.97 -13.42 2.40
CA ILE A 128 -2.76 -14.61 2.69
C ILE A 128 -2.57 -14.91 4.16
N VAL A 129 -3.68 -14.85 4.90
CA VAL A 129 -3.66 -15.10 6.34
C VAL A 129 -3.75 -16.59 6.57
N PRO A 130 -2.80 -17.19 7.31
CA PRO A 130 -2.87 -18.63 7.56
C PRO A 130 -4.03 -18.96 8.50
N ASP A 131 -4.45 -20.21 8.43
CA ASP A 131 -5.50 -20.75 9.31
C ASP A 131 -5.04 -20.83 10.76
#